data_1c232cc665486d5088712a9c2a9b3c3b
#
_entry.id   1c232cc665486d5088712a9c2a9b3c3b
#
_cell.length_a   1.000
_cell.length_b   1.000
_cell.length_c   1.000
_cell.angle_alpha   90.00
_cell.angle_beta   90.00
_cell.angle_gamma   90.00
#
_symmetry.space_group_name_H-M   'P 1'
#
loop_
_entity.id
_entity.type
_entity.pdbx_description
1 polymer ?
#
loop_
_entity_poly.entity_id
_entity_poly.type
_entity_poly.pdbx_seq_one_letter_code
_entity_poly.pdbx_strand_id
1 'polypeptide(L)'
;MSQPTKSNANDPAADQDVSKLSYEQAREQLVSVVSQLEAGGVTLERSLALWERGEALADHCESWLEGAKKRLAAARDKAEQTG
;
A
#
# COMPACT_ATOMS: atom_id res chain seq x y z
N MET A 1 24.43 18.13 -4.04
CA MET A 1 24.07 17.64 -4.02
C MET A 1 23.57 16.78 -3.70
N SER A 2 23.26 16.49 -3.62
CA SER A 2 22.76 15.74 -3.36
C SER A 2 22.17 15.05 -3.23
N GLN A 3 21.71 14.53 -3.10
CA GLN A 3 21.03 13.75 -2.98
C GLN A 3 20.70 13.05 -2.67
N PRO A 4 20.44 12.80 -2.61
CA PRO A 4 20.02 12.06 -2.24
C PRO A 4 19.65 11.12 -2.02
N THR A 5 19.36 10.87 -1.73
CA THR A 5 19.00 10.04 -1.48
C THR A 5 18.37 9.40 -1.62
N LYS A 6 18.44 9.25 -1.82
CA LYS A 6 17.68 8.60 -2.19
C LYS A 6 17.20 7.82 -1.58
N SER A 7 16.53 7.93 -1.67
CA SER A 7 15.84 7.03 -0.91
C SER A 7 15.85 5.69 -1.52
N ASN A 8 15.71 4.75 -0.70
CA ASN A 8 15.59 3.39 -1.13
C ASN A 8 14.13 3.15 -1.49
N ALA A 9 13.86 2.92 -2.75
CA ALA A 9 12.49 2.72 -3.20
C ALA A 9 11.85 1.50 -2.56
N ASN A 10 12.67 0.56 -2.07
CA ASN A 10 12.15 -0.65 -1.45
C ASN A 10 12.00 -0.54 0.06
N ASP A 11 12.37 0.59 0.63
CA ASP A 11 12.22 0.79 2.06
C ASP A 11 10.77 1.12 2.37
N PRO A 12 10.05 0.23 3.08
CA PRO A 12 8.63 0.48 3.34
C PRO A 12 8.37 1.68 4.23
N ALA A 13 9.41 2.16 4.94
CA ALA A 13 9.27 3.36 5.75
C ALA A 13 9.76 4.60 5.04
N ALA A 14 10.13 4.50 3.77
CA ALA A 14 10.57 5.64 3.00
C ALA A 14 9.43 6.63 2.86
N ASP A 15 9.77 7.89 2.72
CA ASP A 15 8.81 8.97 2.66
C ASP A 15 8.22 9.08 1.26
N GLN A 16 7.46 8.08 0.88
CA GLN A 16 6.87 7.97 -0.43
C GLN A 16 5.35 8.18 -0.32
N ASP A 17 4.82 8.96 -1.23
CA ASP A 17 3.39 9.25 -1.21
C ASP A 17 2.61 7.99 -1.60
N VAL A 18 1.90 7.45 -0.63
CA VAL A 18 1.15 6.22 -0.83
C VAL A 18 0.10 6.37 -1.93
N SER A 19 -0.50 7.53 -2.03
CA SER A 19 -1.58 7.75 -3.00
C SER A 19 -1.11 7.62 -4.45
N LYS A 20 0.21 7.68 -4.67
CA LYS A 20 0.77 7.58 -6.02
C LYS A 20 1.18 6.16 -6.38
N LEU A 21 1.04 5.23 -5.45
CA LEU A 21 1.41 3.86 -5.71
C LEU A 21 0.29 3.13 -6.43
N SER A 22 0.66 2.20 -7.31
CA SER A 22 -0.30 1.27 -7.86
C SER A 22 -0.74 0.31 -6.77
N TYR A 23 -1.81 -0.41 -7.01
CA TYR A 23 -2.26 -1.42 -6.05
C TYR A 23 -1.16 -2.45 -5.78
N GLU A 24 -0.52 -2.93 -6.85
CA GLU A 24 0.55 -3.92 -6.71
C GLU A 24 1.72 -3.39 -5.91
N GLN A 25 2.10 -2.14 -6.16
CA GLN A 25 3.19 -1.52 -5.42
C GLN A 25 2.84 -1.37 -3.95
N ALA A 26 1.63 -0.90 -3.67
CA ALA A 26 1.18 -0.72 -2.30
C ALA A 26 1.12 -2.06 -1.56
N ARG A 27 0.62 -3.08 -2.22
CA ARG A 27 0.52 -4.41 -1.64
C ARG A 27 1.90 -4.97 -1.31
N GLU A 28 2.84 -4.81 -2.24
CA GLU A 28 4.21 -5.27 -2.04
C GLU A 28 4.85 -4.58 -0.84
N GLN A 29 4.66 -3.28 -0.76
CA GLN A 29 5.23 -2.53 0.36
C GLN A 29 4.57 -2.93 1.68
N LEU A 30 3.28 -3.20 1.65
CA LEU A 30 2.58 -3.61 2.85
C LEU A 30 3.11 -4.95 3.37
N VAL A 31 3.33 -5.90 2.46
CA VAL A 31 3.91 -7.19 2.84
C VAL A 31 5.28 -6.98 3.47
N SER A 32 6.07 -6.08 2.91
CA SER A 32 7.39 -5.77 3.43
C SER A 32 7.33 -5.17 4.82
N VAL A 33 6.39 -4.26 5.04
CA VAL A 33 6.19 -3.64 6.35
C VAL A 33 5.83 -4.69 7.40
N VAL A 34 4.88 -5.54 7.06
CA VAL A 34 4.44 -6.59 7.99
C VAL A 34 5.60 -7.52 8.31
N SER A 35 6.36 -7.88 7.29
CA SER A 35 7.52 -8.75 7.44
C SER A 35 8.53 -8.17 8.42
N GLN A 36 8.81 -6.89 8.29
CA GLN A 36 9.77 -6.23 9.17
C GLN A 36 9.25 -6.14 10.59
N LEU A 37 7.97 -5.88 10.76
CA LEU A 37 7.36 -5.82 12.08
C LEU A 37 7.39 -7.19 12.76
N GLU A 38 7.12 -8.23 11.98
CA GLU A 38 7.12 -9.58 12.52
C GLU A 38 8.53 -10.05 12.90
N ALA A 39 9.50 -9.64 12.13
CA ALA A 39 10.89 -10.01 12.41
C ALA A 39 11.36 -9.40 13.73
N GLY A 40 10.86 -8.22 14.07
CA GLY A 40 11.30 -7.53 15.26
C GLY A 40 12.70 -7.01 15.12
N GLY A 41 13.33 -6.67 16.24
CA GLY A 41 14.71 -6.24 16.23
C GLY A 41 14.92 -4.82 15.78
N VAL A 42 13.84 -4.05 15.60
CA VAL A 42 13.95 -2.63 15.26
C VAL A 42 13.61 -1.80 16.49
N THR A 43 13.98 -0.53 16.44
CA THR A 43 13.67 0.37 17.54
C THR A 43 12.17 0.60 17.61
N LEU A 44 11.71 1.08 18.76
CA LEU A 44 10.31 1.44 18.93
C LEU A 44 9.92 2.52 17.92
N GLU A 45 10.80 3.49 17.76
CA GLU A 45 10.58 4.57 16.81
C GLU A 45 10.37 4.04 15.41
N ARG A 46 11.21 3.12 15.00
CA ARG A 46 11.11 2.50 13.68
C ARG A 46 9.83 1.69 13.56
N SER A 47 9.48 0.97 14.62
CA SER A 47 8.25 0.17 14.63
C SER A 47 7.03 1.05 14.43
N LEU A 48 7.00 2.20 15.10
CA LEU A 48 5.88 3.12 14.94
C LEU A 48 5.79 3.66 13.52
N ALA A 49 6.94 4.00 12.95
CA ALA A 49 6.97 4.49 11.56
C ALA A 49 6.48 3.42 10.61
N LEU A 50 6.91 2.19 10.81
CA LEU A 50 6.46 1.07 9.98
C LEU A 50 4.97 0.84 10.13
N TRP A 51 4.47 0.92 11.36
CA TRP A 51 3.05 0.74 11.62
C TRP A 51 2.22 1.79 10.90
N GLU A 52 2.62 3.05 11.02
CA GLU A 52 1.90 4.14 10.36
C GLU A 52 1.91 3.97 8.85
N ARG A 53 3.06 3.60 8.33
CA ARG A 53 3.17 3.35 6.89
C ARG A 53 2.27 2.21 6.46
N GLY A 54 2.25 1.14 7.26
CA GLY A 54 1.42 -0.01 6.99
C GLY A 54 -0.05 0.34 6.95
N GLU A 55 -0.49 1.19 7.87
CA GLU A 55 -1.89 1.61 7.91
C GLU A 55 -2.27 2.37 6.65
N ALA A 56 -1.40 3.28 6.23
CA ALA A 56 -1.66 4.05 5.01
C ALA A 56 -1.70 3.16 3.78
N LEU A 57 -0.79 2.20 3.72
CA LEU A 57 -0.74 1.26 2.60
C LEU A 57 -1.98 0.38 2.57
N ALA A 58 -2.42 -0.08 3.74
CA ALA A 58 -3.60 -0.92 3.82
C ALA A 58 -4.84 -0.16 3.39
N ASP A 59 -4.97 1.09 3.82
CA ASP A 59 -6.10 1.93 3.43
C ASP A 59 -6.11 2.15 1.93
N HIS A 60 -4.94 2.37 1.36
CA HIS A 60 -4.84 2.58 -0.08
C HIS A 60 -5.27 1.33 -0.86
N CYS A 61 -4.82 0.17 -0.41
CA CYS A 61 -5.20 -1.10 -1.04
C CYS A 61 -6.70 -1.33 -0.94
N GLU A 62 -7.25 -1.07 0.23
CA GLU A 62 -8.68 -1.26 0.47
C GLU A 62 -9.51 -0.34 -0.41
N SER A 63 -9.08 0.89 -0.53
CA SER A 63 -9.75 1.88 -1.36
C SER A 63 -9.78 1.43 -2.83
N TRP A 64 -8.65 0.91 -3.28
CA TRP A 64 -8.55 0.41 -4.64
C TRP A 64 -9.51 -0.75 -4.87
N LEU A 65 -9.54 -1.69 -3.92
CA LEU A 65 -10.41 -2.86 -4.01
C LEU A 65 -11.88 -2.46 -4.00
N GLU A 66 -12.23 -1.47 -3.19
CA GLU A 66 -13.60 -0.97 -3.16
C GLU A 66 -14.03 -0.43 -4.51
N GLY A 67 -13.14 0.34 -5.14
CA GLY A 67 -13.42 0.86 -6.46
C GLY A 67 -13.56 -0.24 -7.49
N ALA A 68 -12.71 -1.25 -7.40
CA ALA A 68 -12.76 -2.38 -8.32
C ALA A 68 -14.05 -3.17 -8.15
N LYS A 69 -14.48 -3.37 -6.90
CA LYS A 69 -15.71 -4.07 -6.62
C LYS A 69 -16.92 -3.35 -7.21
N LYS A 70 -16.93 -2.04 -7.08
CA LYS A 70 -18.01 -1.24 -7.64
C LYS A 70 -18.07 -1.35 -9.16
N ARG A 71 -16.90 -1.33 -9.78
CA ARG A 71 -16.84 -1.46 -11.24
C ARG A 71 -17.30 -2.84 -11.69
N LEU A 72 -16.93 -3.87 -10.95
CA LEU A 72 -17.37 -5.23 -11.26
C LEU A 72 -18.87 -5.36 -11.12
N ALA A 73 -19.44 -4.78 -10.07
CA ALA A 73 -20.87 -4.84 -9.85
C ALA A 73 -21.62 -4.13 -10.98
N ALA A 74 -21.13 -2.97 -11.40
CA ALA A 74 -21.74 -2.23 -12.49
C ALA A 74 -21.67 -3.01 -13.81
N ALA A 75 -20.53 -3.64 -14.05
CA ALA A 75 -20.37 -4.43 -15.27
C ALA A 75 -21.31 -5.64 -15.28
N ARG A 76 -21.47 -6.27 -14.12
CA ARG A 76 -22.37 -7.41 -14.01
C ARG A 76 -23.82 -7.01 -14.22
N ASP A 77 -24.24 -5.90 -13.62
CA ASP A 77 -25.59 -5.40 -13.80
C ASP A 77 -25.87 -5.11 -15.27
N LYS A 78 -24.89 -4.50 -15.93
CA LYS A 78 -25.02 -4.21 -17.34
C LYS A 78 -25.17 -5.47 -18.17
N ALA A 79 -24.37 -6.48 -17.87
CA ALA A 79 -24.43 -7.75 -18.57
C ALA A 79 -25.80 -8.40 -18.40
N GLU A 80 -26.34 -8.33 -17.19
CA GLU A 80 -27.66 -8.90 -16.91
C GLU A 80 -28.75 -8.17 -17.64
N GLN A 81 -28.61 -6.87 -17.81
CA GLN A 81 -29.62 -6.09 -18.52
C GLN A 81 -29.65 -6.39 -20.00
N THR A 82 -28.53 -6.76 -20.58
CA THR A 82 -28.45 -7.06 -21.99
C THR A 82 -28.79 -8.50 -22.28
N GLY A 83 -28.79 -9.33 -21.26
CA GLY A 83 -29.08 -10.77 -21.44
C GLY A 83 -30.55 -11.09 -21.56
#